data_8b40969f7cc9a5c03f930609f7b2706e
#
_entry.id   8b40969f7cc9a5c03f930609f7b2706e
#
_cell.length_a   1.000
_cell.length_b   1.000
_cell.length_c   1.000
_cell.angle_alpha   90.00
_cell.angle_beta   90.00
_cell.angle_gamma   90.00
#
_symmetry.space_group_name_H-M   'P 1'
#
loop_
_entity.id
_entity.type
_entity.pdbx_description
1 polymer ?
#
loop_
_entity_poly.entity_id
_entity_poly.type
_entity_poly.pdbx_seq_one_letter_code
_entity_poly.pdbx_strand_id
1 'polypeptide(L)'
;YEALRREISSGEFSAGDLLPSEHELCARFSVARPTVRKALDQLVSDGFIFKHQGKGSIVKGAPKGIGILSISGTSAAVGSPNFSTHIILKPELRTWTEAFSFPVEEWERRAGCIYFERLRLLDGVPVFFDITMLPNVGLPRFLNYDLENRSLFDSLRSQYQITVTGGTQQLFAIRADKRLQEYLGVRAGHPILQLNRKIETSRPGFHIYSQVFCATQGYGLIGTF
;
A
#
# COMPACT_ATOMS: atom_id res chain seq x y z
N TYR A 1 4.89 14.36 -0.32
CA TYR A 1 5.45 13.04 -0.57
C TYR A 1 4.92 12.45 -1.88
N GLU A 2 3.61 12.21 -2.01
CA GLU A 2 2.99 11.55 -3.17
C GLU A 2 3.25 12.28 -4.50
N ALA A 3 3.28 13.61 -4.50
CA ALA A 3 3.58 14.40 -5.68
C ALA A 3 5.01 14.14 -6.18
N LEU A 4 6.01 14.30 -5.31
CA LEU A 4 7.41 14.05 -5.66
C LEU A 4 7.67 12.60 -6.07
N ARG A 5 7.05 11.67 -5.36
CA ARG A 5 7.16 10.26 -5.69
C ARG A 5 6.61 9.95 -7.08
N ARG A 6 5.47 10.56 -7.46
CA ARG A 6 4.89 10.43 -8.80
C ARG A 6 5.81 11.00 -9.87
N GLU A 7 6.39 12.17 -9.63
CA GLU A 7 7.34 12.83 -10.54
C GLU A 7 8.60 11.97 -10.76
N ILE A 8 9.13 11.35 -9.69
CA ILE A 8 10.26 10.40 -9.80
C ILE A 8 9.84 9.14 -10.57
N SER A 9 8.67 8.58 -10.27
CA SER A 9 8.20 7.35 -10.90
C SER A 9 7.81 7.56 -12.37
N SER A 10 7.34 8.74 -12.75
CA SER A 10 7.04 9.10 -14.14
C SER A 10 8.28 9.47 -14.96
N GLY A 11 9.46 9.58 -14.32
CA GLY A 11 10.71 9.96 -15.00
C GLY A 11 10.92 11.46 -15.17
N GLU A 12 10.09 12.31 -14.55
CA GLU A 12 10.31 13.76 -14.51
C GLU A 12 11.63 14.09 -13.79
N PHE A 13 11.98 13.29 -12.80
CA PHE A 13 13.32 13.25 -12.21
C PHE A 13 13.94 11.88 -12.45
N SER A 14 15.07 11.86 -13.11
CA SER A 14 15.85 10.65 -13.40
C SER A 14 16.82 10.29 -12.27
N ALA A 15 17.28 9.05 -12.25
CA ALA A 15 18.30 8.63 -11.29
C ALA A 15 19.57 9.49 -11.45
N GLY A 16 20.05 10.07 -10.36
CA GLY A 16 21.17 11.00 -10.33
C GLY A 16 20.78 12.48 -10.30
N ASP A 17 19.52 12.82 -10.62
CA ASP A 17 19.06 14.20 -10.59
C ASP A 17 18.95 14.71 -9.14
N LEU A 18 19.16 16.03 -9.01
CA LEU A 18 18.98 16.73 -7.75
C LEU A 18 17.54 17.22 -7.64
N LEU A 19 16.85 16.84 -6.56
CA LEU A 19 15.55 17.43 -6.26
C LEU A 19 15.68 18.92 -5.89
N PRO A 20 14.62 19.72 -6.12
CA PRO A 20 14.58 21.08 -5.63
C PRO A 20 14.85 21.15 -4.12
N SER A 21 15.46 22.25 -3.68
CA SER A 21 15.77 22.45 -2.27
C SER A 21 14.51 22.48 -1.39
N GLU A 22 14.67 22.29 -0.08
CA GLU A 22 13.54 22.39 0.87
C GLU A 22 12.79 23.74 0.70
N HIS A 23 13.51 24.82 0.44
CA HIS A 23 12.92 26.14 0.24
C HIS A 23 12.05 26.22 -1.04
N GLU A 24 12.58 25.74 -2.15
CA GLU A 24 11.85 25.67 -3.42
C GLU A 24 10.63 24.75 -3.33
N LEU A 25 10.75 23.61 -2.64
CA LEU A 25 9.62 22.70 -2.41
C LEU A 25 8.55 23.33 -1.52
N CYS A 26 8.94 24.11 -0.48
CA CYS A 26 7.98 24.88 0.32
C CYS A 26 7.19 25.86 -0.54
N ALA A 27 7.88 26.60 -1.40
CA ALA A 27 7.23 27.56 -2.32
C ALA A 27 6.34 26.86 -3.34
N ARG A 28 6.83 25.79 -3.97
CA ARG A 28 6.12 25.05 -5.02
C ARG A 28 4.81 24.39 -4.51
N PHE A 29 4.84 23.81 -3.32
CA PHE A 29 3.69 23.11 -2.76
C PHE A 29 2.90 23.92 -1.72
N SER A 30 3.31 25.16 -1.45
CA SER A 30 2.70 26.04 -0.45
C SER A 30 2.54 25.38 0.92
N VAL A 31 3.60 24.68 1.38
CA VAL A 31 3.61 23.96 2.66
C VAL A 31 4.79 24.40 3.55
N ALA A 32 4.64 24.18 4.86
CA ALA A 32 5.67 24.50 5.82
C ALA A 32 6.89 23.58 5.72
N ARG A 33 8.07 24.08 6.08
CA ARG A 33 9.35 23.35 6.01
C ARG A 33 9.36 22.00 6.74
N PRO A 34 8.74 21.84 7.93
CA PRO A 34 8.63 20.51 8.58
C PRO A 34 7.89 19.48 7.73
N THR A 35 6.86 19.91 6.98
CA THR A 35 6.10 19.03 6.07
C THR A 35 6.97 18.56 4.90
N VAL A 36 7.76 19.46 4.33
CA VAL A 36 8.72 19.10 3.26
C VAL A 36 9.77 18.12 3.79
N ARG A 37 10.35 18.38 4.95
CA ARG A 37 11.34 17.50 5.58
C ARG A 37 10.79 16.10 5.80
N LYS A 38 9.61 16.00 6.39
CA LYS A 38 8.94 14.71 6.61
C LYS A 38 8.71 13.95 5.31
N ALA A 39 8.31 14.67 4.24
CA ALA A 39 8.12 14.08 2.91
C ALA A 39 9.45 13.57 2.31
N LEU A 40 10.52 14.36 2.43
CA LEU A 40 11.86 13.95 1.97
C LEU A 40 12.42 12.78 2.79
N ASP A 41 12.23 12.77 4.12
CA ASP A 41 12.64 11.66 4.98
C ASP A 41 11.91 10.37 4.60
N GLN A 42 10.64 10.47 4.28
CA GLN A 42 9.86 9.33 3.78
C GLN A 42 10.36 8.84 2.42
N LEU A 43 10.70 9.74 1.49
CA LEU A 43 11.29 9.37 0.21
C LEU A 43 12.67 8.70 0.35
N VAL A 44 13.45 9.09 1.37
CA VAL A 44 14.71 8.42 1.72
C VAL A 44 14.42 7.01 2.25
N SER A 45 13.49 6.89 3.21
CA SER A 45 13.07 5.61 3.79
C SER A 45 12.55 4.64 2.74
N ASP A 46 11.80 5.14 1.75
CA ASP A 46 11.24 4.34 0.67
C ASP A 46 12.25 4.11 -0.50
N GLY A 47 13.48 4.63 -0.36
CA GLY A 47 14.58 4.38 -1.30
C GLY A 47 14.52 5.16 -2.62
N PHE A 48 13.62 6.12 -2.77
CA PHE A 48 13.53 6.97 -3.97
C PHE A 48 14.66 7.98 -4.10
N ILE A 49 15.16 8.47 -2.97
CA ILE A 49 16.23 9.49 -2.91
C ILE A 49 17.24 9.12 -1.83
N PHE A 50 18.40 9.79 -1.86
CA PHE A 50 19.32 9.82 -0.72
C PHE A 50 19.75 11.26 -0.46
N LYS A 51 20.01 11.59 0.81
CA LYS A 51 20.54 12.89 1.19
C LYS A 51 22.06 12.89 1.06
N HIS A 52 22.58 13.85 0.30
CA HIS A 52 24.01 14.10 0.21
C HIS A 52 24.35 15.41 0.94
N GLN A 53 25.22 15.32 1.95
CA GLN A 53 25.64 16.50 2.70
C GLN A 53 26.25 17.55 1.77
N GLY A 54 25.75 18.78 1.82
CA GLY A 54 26.20 19.90 0.99
C GLY A 54 25.66 19.93 -0.44
N LYS A 55 25.06 18.83 -0.94
CA LYS A 55 24.48 18.80 -2.31
C LYS A 55 22.96 18.78 -2.32
N GLY A 56 22.31 18.24 -1.28
CA GLY A 56 20.85 18.13 -1.21
C GLY A 56 20.34 16.69 -1.37
N SER A 57 19.11 16.55 -1.88
CA SER A 57 18.44 15.26 -2.09
C SER A 57 18.63 14.79 -3.52
N ILE A 58 19.25 13.65 -3.70
CA ILE A 58 19.57 13.08 -5.03
C ILE A 58 18.64 11.89 -5.29
N VAL A 59 18.06 11.85 -6.48
CA VAL A 59 17.15 10.79 -6.91
C VAL A 59 17.95 9.50 -7.18
N LYS A 60 17.50 8.40 -6.54
CA LYS A 60 18.01 7.05 -6.85
C LYS A 60 17.31 6.43 -8.07
N GLY A 61 16.19 7.02 -8.48
CA GLY A 61 15.22 6.42 -9.39
C GLY A 61 14.15 5.63 -8.64
N ALA A 62 13.11 5.22 -9.35
CA ALA A 62 12.13 4.32 -8.78
C ALA A 62 12.80 2.99 -8.42
N PRO A 63 12.66 2.49 -7.19
CA PRO A 63 13.18 1.18 -6.83
C PRO A 63 12.63 0.12 -7.79
N LYS A 64 13.50 -0.76 -8.31
CA LYS A 64 13.06 -1.90 -9.14
C LYS A 64 12.39 -2.93 -8.25
N GLY A 65 11.08 -2.81 -8.07
CA GLY A 65 10.28 -3.72 -7.26
C GLY A 65 9.10 -3.01 -6.59
N ILE A 66 8.26 -3.78 -5.94
CA ILE A 66 7.04 -3.29 -5.33
C ILE A 66 7.30 -2.99 -3.86
N GLY A 67 7.21 -1.74 -3.46
CA GLY A 67 7.41 -1.28 -2.09
C GLY A 67 6.28 -1.72 -1.15
N ILE A 68 6.23 -3.00 -0.82
CA ILE A 68 5.14 -3.57 -0.03
C ILE A 68 5.30 -3.34 1.48
N LEU A 69 6.51 -2.96 1.90
CA LEU A 69 6.81 -2.61 3.28
C LEU A 69 6.43 -1.16 3.63
N SER A 70 6.01 -0.39 2.63
CA SER A 70 5.62 1.01 2.81
C SER A 70 4.24 1.15 3.45
N ILE A 71 4.10 2.13 4.34
CA ILE A 71 2.83 2.58 4.96
C ILE A 71 1.88 3.16 3.89
N SER A 72 2.40 3.57 2.75
CA SER A 72 1.65 4.24 1.68
C SER A 72 0.65 3.35 0.92
N GLY A 73 0.60 2.06 1.23
CA GLY A 73 -0.26 1.09 0.56
C GLY A 73 0.31 0.56 -0.76
N THR A 74 -0.26 -0.55 -1.24
CA THR A 74 0.25 -1.29 -2.39
C THR A 74 0.17 -0.47 -3.70
N SER A 75 -0.92 0.27 -3.91
CA SER A 75 -1.09 1.12 -5.10
C SER A 75 -0.04 2.23 -5.17
N ALA A 76 0.22 2.86 -4.03
CA ALA A 76 1.25 3.87 -3.89
C ALA A 76 2.67 3.27 -3.99
N ALA A 77 2.87 2.06 -3.49
CA ALA A 77 4.17 1.38 -3.51
C ALA A 77 4.63 0.98 -4.92
N VAL A 78 3.69 0.62 -5.81
CA VAL A 78 4.01 0.25 -7.20
C VAL A 78 4.35 1.47 -8.06
N GLY A 79 3.62 2.58 -7.87
CA GLY A 79 3.92 3.86 -8.57
C GLY A 79 3.84 3.84 -10.09
N SER A 80 3.43 2.73 -10.69
CA SER A 80 3.32 2.60 -12.14
C SER A 80 1.98 3.12 -12.64
N PRO A 81 1.94 3.86 -13.76
CA PRO A 81 0.69 4.29 -14.39
C PRO A 81 -0.14 3.09 -14.90
N ASN A 82 0.49 1.95 -15.15
CA ASN A 82 -0.13 0.73 -15.64
C ASN A 82 -0.60 -0.21 -14.53
N PHE A 83 -0.68 0.28 -13.30
CA PHE A 83 -1.17 -0.50 -12.16
C PHE A 83 -2.68 -0.37 -12.04
N SER A 84 -3.39 -1.48 -12.17
CA SER A 84 -4.85 -1.55 -12.05
C SER A 84 -5.29 -2.42 -10.87
N THR A 85 -6.50 -2.20 -10.42
CA THR A 85 -7.13 -2.95 -9.32
C THR A 85 -8.51 -3.40 -9.75
N HIS A 86 -8.75 -4.71 -9.76
CA HIS A 86 -10.05 -5.32 -10.02
C HIS A 86 -10.68 -5.84 -8.73
N ILE A 87 -11.96 -5.59 -8.55
CA ILE A 87 -12.72 -6.08 -7.41
C ILE A 87 -13.19 -7.50 -7.69
N ILE A 88 -12.61 -8.48 -7.00
CA ILE A 88 -13.03 -9.88 -7.07
C ILE A 88 -14.29 -10.12 -6.26
N LEU A 89 -14.33 -9.55 -5.05
CA LEU A 89 -15.50 -9.56 -4.18
C LEU A 89 -15.74 -8.15 -3.64
N LYS A 90 -16.95 -7.64 -3.89
CA LYS A 90 -17.36 -6.32 -3.40
C LYS A 90 -17.41 -6.29 -1.86
N PRO A 91 -17.29 -5.11 -1.23
CA PRO A 91 -17.45 -4.98 0.20
C PRO A 91 -18.76 -5.58 0.69
N GLU A 92 -18.68 -6.52 1.61
CA GLU A 92 -19.83 -7.16 2.25
C GLU A 92 -19.60 -7.35 3.75
N LEU A 93 -20.68 -7.47 4.50
CA LEU A 93 -20.60 -7.72 5.94
C LEU A 93 -20.34 -9.21 6.21
N ARG A 94 -19.33 -9.46 7.05
CA ARG A 94 -19.00 -10.79 7.55
C ARG A 94 -18.68 -10.79 9.05
N THR A 95 -18.70 -11.97 9.63
CA THR A 95 -18.04 -12.23 10.91
C THR A 95 -16.53 -12.30 10.72
N TRP A 96 -15.77 -11.91 11.73
CA TRP A 96 -14.32 -12.07 11.71
C TRP A 96 -13.94 -13.55 11.61
N THR A 97 -13.05 -13.85 10.68
CA THR A 97 -12.47 -15.19 10.52
C THR A 97 -11.14 -15.26 11.26
N GLU A 98 -10.75 -16.46 11.72
CA GLU A 98 -9.44 -16.68 12.35
C GLU A 98 -8.26 -16.69 11.35
N ALA A 99 -8.53 -16.38 10.08
CA ALA A 99 -7.54 -16.43 8.99
C ALA A 99 -6.39 -15.42 9.15
N PHE A 100 -6.54 -14.44 10.03
CA PHE A 100 -5.49 -13.45 10.29
C PHE A 100 -4.68 -13.83 11.52
N SER A 101 -3.35 -13.74 11.39
CA SER A 101 -2.40 -14.03 12.47
C SER A 101 -2.41 -13.01 13.62
N PHE A 102 -3.22 -11.95 13.50
CA PHE A 102 -3.31 -10.90 14.50
C PHE A 102 -4.60 -11.02 15.31
N PRO A 103 -4.53 -10.84 16.65
CA PRO A 103 -5.72 -10.82 17.46
C PRO A 103 -6.61 -9.64 17.07
N VAL A 104 -7.89 -9.93 16.94
CA VAL A 104 -8.95 -8.91 16.73
C VAL A 104 -9.51 -8.56 18.11
N GLU A 105 -9.63 -7.28 18.39
CA GLU A 105 -10.20 -6.77 19.65
C GLU A 105 -11.66 -7.23 19.82
N GLU A 106 -12.11 -7.41 21.06
CA GLU A 106 -13.45 -7.94 21.31
C GLU A 106 -14.57 -7.04 20.77
N TRP A 107 -14.40 -5.73 20.84
CA TRP A 107 -15.34 -4.77 20.27
C TRP A 107 -15.40 -4.84 18.73
N GLU A 108 -14.26 -5.08 18.06
CA GLU A 108 -14.21 -5.29 16.60
C GLU A 108 -14.94 -6.59 16.23
N ARG A 109 -14.77 -7.65 17.01
CA ARG A 109 -15.51 -8.91 16.82
C ARG A 109 -17.01 -8.72 16.89
N ARG A 110 -17.48 -7.96 17.88
CA ARG A 110 -18.91 -7.66 18.06
C ARG A 110 -19.49 -6.79 16.93
N ALA A 111 -18.69 -5.86 16.42
CA ALA A 111 -19.13 -4.98 15.33
C ALA A 111 -19.23 -5.71 13.98
N GLY A 112 -18.63 -6.89 13.85
CA GLY A 112 -18.42 -7.54 12.55
C GLY A 112 -17.39 -6.83 11.70
N CYS A 113 -17.19 -7.33 10.49
CA CYS A 113 -16.23 -6.72 9.56
C CYS A 113 -16.84 -6.49 8.18
N ILE A 114 -16.31 -5.50 7.50
CA ILE A 114 -16.47 -5.30 6.07
C ILE A 114 -15.34 -6.06 5.39
N TYR A 115 -15.69 -7.07 4.62
CA TYR A 115 -14.76 -7.96 3.92
C TYR A 115 -14.83 -7.71 2.43
N PHE A 116 -13.70 -7.66 1.75
CA PHE A 116 -13.63 -7.58 0.28
C PHE A 116 -12.30 -8.12 -0.25
N GLU A 117 -12.29 -8.43 -1.55
CA GLU A 117 -11.15 -9.03 -2.23
C GLU A 117 -10.83 -8.29 -3.52
N ARG A 118 -9.53 -8.14 -3.78
CA ARG A 118 -9.03 -7.42 -4.93
C ARG A 118 -7.90 -8.18 -5.62
N LEU A 119 -7.91 -8.12 -6.94
CA LEU A 119 -6.79 -8.54 -7.77
C LEU A 119 -6.09 -7.30 -8.30
N ARG A 120 -4.79 -7.28 -8.20
CA ARG A 120 -3.99 -6.15 -8.65
C ARG A 120 -3.06 -6.57 -9.76
N LEU A 121 -3.09 -5.82 -10.83
CA LEU A 121 -2.34 -6.09 -12.04
C LEU A 121 -1.31 -5.00 -12.28
N LEU A 122 -0.17 -5.39 -12.81
CA LEU A 122 0.85 -4.50 -13.32
C LEU A 122 1.08 -4.87 -14.79
N ASP A 123 0.93 -3.91 -15.70
CA ASP A 123 0.98 -4.14 -17.14
C ASP A 123 0.03 -5.27 -17.62
N GLY A 124 -1.15 -5.37 -16.98
CA GLY A 124 -2.14 -6.41 -17.28
C GLY A 124 -1.83 -7.80 -16.68
N VAL A 125 -0.70 -7.96 -15.99
CA VAL A 125 -0.31 -9.23 -15.35
C VAL A 125 -0.69 -9.20 -13.86
N PRO A 126 -1.41 -10.22 -13.34
CA PRO A 126 -1.71 -10.32 -11.92
C PRO A 126 -0.43 -10.39 -11.06
N VAL A 127 -0.30 -9.48 -10.10
CA VAL A 127 0.85 -9.43 -9.19
C VAL A 127 0.47 -9.65 -7.74
N PHE A 128 -0.73 -9.19 -7.35
CA PHE A 128 -1.26 -9.40 -6.00
C PHE A 128 -2.72 -9.83 -6.03
N PHE A 129 -3.04 -10.75 -5.15
CA PHE A 129 -4.40 -10.97 -4.69
C PHE A 129 -4.47 -10.55 -3.23
N ASP A 130 -5.38 -9.64 -2.88
CA ASP A 130 -5.50 -9.16 -1.51
C ASP A 130 -6.91 -9.36 -0.93
N ILE A 131 -6.94 -9.78 0.31
CA ILE A 131 -8.12 -9.87 1.17
C ILE A 131 -8.00 -8.77 2.20
N THR A 132 -9.05 -7.97 2.37
CA THR A 132 -9.07 -6.88 3.34
C THR A 132 -10.30 -6.99 4.23
N MET A 133 -10.11 -6.75 5.52
CA MET A 133 -11.16 -6.66 6.54
C MET A 133 -11.03 -5.34 7.30
N LEU A 134 -12.14 -4.62 7.39
CA LEU A 134 -12.26 -3.39 8.17
C LEU A 134 -13.31 -3.59 9.25
N PRO A 135 -13.14 -3.06 10.47
CA PRO A 135 -14.23 -3.03 11.45
C PRO A 135 -15.45 -2.31 10.88
N ASN A 136 -16.62 -2.89 11.05
CA ASN A 136 -17.88 -2.28 10.58
C ASN A 136 -18.34 -1.14 11.49
N VAL A 137 -17.49 -0.13 11.68
CA VAL A 137 -17.76 1.02 12.55
C VAL A 137 -17.34 2.32 11.88
N GLY A 138 -18.28 3.27 11.79
CA GLY A 138 -18.00 4.62 11.32
C GLY A 138 -17.59 4.72 9.85
N LEU A 139 -18.06 3.78 9.03
CA LEU A 139 -17.87 3.74 7.58
C LEU A 139 -19.22 3.75 6.84
N PRO A 140 -20.02 4.83 6.95
CA PRO A 140 -21.32 4.87 6.31
C PRO A 140 -21.21 4.70 4.79
N ARG A 141 -22.09 3.86 4.21
CA ARG A 141 -22.15 3.58 2.76
C ARG A 141 -20.91 2.90 2.16
N PHE A 142 -19.96 2.42 2.94
CA PHE A 142 -18.74 1.79 2.42
C PHE A 142 -19.06 0.51 1.61
N LEU A 143 -20.11 -0.24 1.96
CA LEU A 143 -20.54 -1.42 1.22
C LEU A 143 -20.91 -1.13 -0.24
N ASN A 144 -21.33 0.10 -0.53
CA ASN A 144 -21.66 0.56 -1.89
C ASN A 144 -20.53 1.37 -2.53
N TYR A 145 -19.37 1.47 -1.86
CA TYR A 145 -18.28 2.27 -2.37
C TYR A 145 -17.54 1.50 -3.47
N ASP A 146 -17.35 2.16 -4.61
CA ASP A 146 -16.59 1.60 -5.71
C ASP A 146 -15.10 1.74 -5.44
N LEU A 147 -14.41 0.60 -5.31
CA LEU A 147 -12.97 0.50 -5.10
C LEU A 147 -12.20 0.10 -6.38
N GLU A 148 -12.90 -0.05 -7.52
CA GLU A 148 -12.26 -0.37 -8.80
C GLU A 148 -11.25 0.72 -9.17
N ASN A 149 -10.02 0.33 -9.47
CA ASN A 149 -8.90 1.24 -9.76
C ASN A 149 -8.65 2.35 -8.73
N ARG A 150 -9.07 2.15 -7.48
CA ARG A 150 -8.91 3.13 -6.40
C ARG A 150 -8.01 2.61 -5.29
N SER A 151 -7.26 3.53 -4.71
CA SER A 151 -6.50 3.27 -3.47
C SER A 151 -7.47 3.22 -2.29
N LEU A 152 -7.44 2.12 -1.53
CA LEU A 152 -8.22 2.01 -0.28
C LEU A 152 -7.83 3.12 0.71
N PHE A 153 -6.53 3.38 0.87
CA PHE A 153 -6.06 4.35 1.85
C PHE A 153 -6.44 5.78 1.47
N ASP A 154 -6.39 6.11 0.18
CA ASP A 154 -6.87 7.41 -0.30
C ASP A 154 -8.38 7.55 -0.14
N SER A 155 -9.14 6.48 -0.37
CA SER A 155 -10.59 6.45 -0.14
C SER A 155 -10.92 6.64 1.33
N LEU A 156 -10.22 5.95 2.24
CA LEU A 156 -10.41 6.10 3.69
C LEU A 156 -10.04 7.52 4.15
N ARG A 157 -8.94 8.07 3.62
CA ARG A 157 -8.50 9.43 3.96
C ARG A 157 -9.50 10.48 3.48
N SER A 158 -9.93 10.42 2.22
CA SER A 158 -10.77 11.45 1.60
C SER A 158 -12.21 11.41 2.08
N GLN A 159 -12.78 10.22 2.28
CA GLN A 159 -14.20 10.04 2.61
C GLN A 159 -14.46 9.95 4.11
N TYR A 160 -13.52 9.40 4.88
CA TYR A 160 -13.72 9.09 6.30
C TYR A 160 -12.70 9.73 7.23
N GLN A 161 -11.73 10.50 6.67
CA GLN A 161 -10.65 11.17 7.42
C GLN A 161 -9.80 10.19 8.25
N ILE A 162 -9.68 8.96 7.75
CA ILE A 162 -8.86 7.92 8.34
C ILE A 162 -7.55 7.84 7.56
N THR A 163 -6.43 8.14 8.21
CA THR A 163 -5.10 8.01 7.64
C THR A 163 -4.35 6.85 8.27
N VAL A 164 -3.50 6.18 7.50
CA VAL A 164 -2.60 5.14 8.01
C VAL A 164 -1.46 5.80 8.77
N THR A 165 -1.14 5.28 9.95
CA THR A 165 -0.10 5.82 10.83
C THR A 165 1.06 4.84 11.05
N GLY A 166 0.82 3.54 10.87
CA GLY A 166 1.81 2.51 11.10
C GLY A 166 1.24 1.12 10.89
N GLY A 167 1.84 0.14 11.48
CA GLY A 167 1.32 -1.21 11.51
C GLY A 167 2.38 -2.28 11.69
N THR A 168 1.92 -3.50 11.84
CA THR A 168 2.73 -4.72 11.93
C THR A 168 2.44 -5.60 10.73
N GLN A 169 3.46 -6.21 10.17
CA GLN A 169 3.31 -7.20 9.13
C GLN A 169 4.16 -8.44 9.40
N GLN A 170 3.65 -9.56 8.92
CA GLN A 170 4.31 -10.87 8.96
C GLN A 170 4.36 -11.41 7.55
N LEU A 171 5.50 -12.00 7.18
CA LEU A 171 5.74 -12.58 5.86
C LEU A 171 5.87 -14.10 5.99
N PHE A 172 5.18 -14.81 5.10
CA PHE A 172 5.22 -16.27 5.02
C PHE A 172 5.46 -16.71 3.58
N ALA A 173 6.27 -17.73 3.40
CA ALA A 173 6.37 -18.44 2.13
C ALA A 173 5.36 -19.60 2.14
N ILE A 174 4.44 -19.60 1.18
CA ILE A 174 3.41 -20.62 1.04
C ILE A 174 3.41 -21.20 -0.37
N ARG A 175 2.68 -22.26 -0.60
CA ARG A 175 2.41 -22.81 -1.94
C ARG A 175 1.06 -22.32 -2.44
N ALA A 176 0.98 -21.99 -3.73
CA ALA A 176 -0.30 -21.62 -4.34
C ALA A 176 -1.30 -22.76 -4.25
N ASP A 177 -2.41 -22.52 -3.57
CA ASP A 177 -3.60 -23.36 -3.63
C ASP A 177 -4.37 -23.13 -4.94
N LYS A 178 -5.46 -23.84 -5.17
CA LYS A 178 -6.26 -23.73 -6.40
C LYS A 178 -6.74 -22.30 -6.66
N ARG A 179 -7.15 -21.59 -5.60
CA ARG A 179 -7.66 -20.23 -5.68
C ARG A 179 -6.56 -19.25 -6.10
N LEU A 180 -5.39 -19.33 -5.48
CA LEU A 180 -4.24 -18.49 -5.82
C LEU A 180 -3.69 -18.78 -7.21
N GLN A 181 -3.74 -20.07 -7.65
CA GLN A 181 -3.41 -20.45 -9.03
C GLN A 181 -4.29 -19.75 -10.04
N GLU A 182 -5.60 -19.75 -9.80
CA GLU A 182 -6.58 -19.12 -10.67
C GLU A 182 -6.39 -17.60 -10.76
N TYR A 183 -6.33 -16.91 -9.60
CA TYR A 183 -6.24 -15.44 -9.59
C TYR A 183 -4.87 -14.90 -10.02
N LEU A 184 -3.79 -15.56 -9.66
CA LEU A 184 -2.45 -15.09 -9.97
C LEU A 184 -1.89 -15.67 -11.27
N GLY A 185 -2.62 -16.58 -11.94
CA GLY A 185 -2.19 -17.21 -13.19
C GLY A 185 -0.93 -18.06 -13.02
N VAL A 186 -0.73 -18.69 -11.85
CA VAL A 186 0.45 -19.48 -11.54
C VAL A 186 0.16 -20.98 -11.53
N ARG A 187 1.19 -21.79 -11.76
CA ARG A 187 1.06 -23.26 -11.72
C ARG A 187 0.88 -23.80 -10.30
N ALA A 188 0.40 -25.05 -10.23
CA ALA A 188 0.28 -25.77 -8.96
C ALA A 188 1.60 -25.80 -8.16
N GLY A 189 1.49 -25.55 -6.86
CA GLY A 189 2.66 -25.54 -5.96
C GLY A 189 3.63 -24.39 -6.15
N HIS A 190 3.29 -23.40 -6.97
CA HIS A 190 4.10 -22.18 -7.14
C HIS A 190 4.35 -21.49 -5.80
N PRO A 191 5.59 -21.07 -5.48
CA PRO A 191 5.87 -20.35 -4.25
C PRO A 191 5.21 -18.97 -4.30
N ILE A 192 4.46 -18.66 -3.25
CA ILE A 192 3.77 -17.38 -3.03
C ILE A 192 4.29 -16.76 -1.76
N LEU A 193 4.53 -15.47 -1.78
CA LEU A 193 4.78 -14.69 -0.58
C LEU A 193 3.44 -14.17 -0.05
N GLN A 194 3.09 -14.57 1.17
CA GLN A 194 1.91 -14.09 1.89
C GLN A 194 2.34 -13.05 2.91
N LEU A 195 1.69 -11.89 2.88
CA LEU A 195 1.86 -10.86 3.88
C LEU A 195 0.56 -10.72 4.68
N ASN A 196 0.64 -10.95 5.97
CA ASN A 196 -0.44 -10.62 6.89
C ASN A 196 -0.14 -9.27 7.53
N ARG A 197 -1.14 -8.39 7.60
CA ARG A 197 -0.98 -7.03 8.09
C ARG A 197 -2.06 -6.65 9.09
N LYS A 198 -1.65 -6.04 10.21
CA LYS A 198 -2.48 -5.21 11.07
C LYS A 198 -1.99 -3.78 10.92
N ILE A 199 -2.79 -2.92 10.30
CA ILE A 199 -2.44 -1.56 9.94
C ILE A 199 -3.14 -0.61 10.89
N GLU A 200 -2.36 0.24 11.54
CA GLU A 200 -2.81 1.26 12.48
C GLU A 200 -3.27 2.50 11.74
N THR A 201 -4.25 3.19 12.31
CA THR A 201 -4.81 4.40 11.71
C THR A 201 -4.89 5.56 12.68
N SER A 202 -5.16 6.76 12.14
CA SER A 202 -5.38 7.98 12.94
C SER A 202 -6.64 7.91 13.81
N ARG A 203 -7.56 6.96 13.53
CA ARG A 203 -8.74 6.72 14.35
C ARG A 203 -8.39 5.72 15.44
N PRO A 204 -8.41 6.10 16.73
CA PRO A 204 -8.06 5.20 17.82
C PRO A 204 -8.85 3.89 17.79
N GLY A 205 -8.16 2.77 17.92
CA GLY A 205 -8.75 1.43 17.90
C GLY A 205 -9.16 0.92 16.52
N PHE A 206 -9.31 1.73 15.50
CA PHE A 206 -9.68 1.29 14.16
C PHE A 206 -8.43 0.75 13.42
N HIS A 207 -8.41 -0.54 13.18
CA HIS A 207 -7.33 -1.21 12.45
C HIS A 207 -7.82 -1.73 11.09
N ILE A 208 -6.92 -1.77 10.13
CA ILE A 208 -7.15 -2.43 8.83
C ILE A 208 -6.39 -3.73 8.86
N TYR A 209 -7.09 -4.83 8.62
CA TYR A 209 -6.47 -6.16 8.51
C TYR A 209 -6.42 -6.58 7.05
N SER A 210 -5.28 -7.04 6.58
CA SER A 210 -5.16 -7.54 5.22
C SER A 210 -4.23 -8.73 5.08
N GLN A 211 -4.55 -9.61 4.14
CA GLN A 211 -3.66 -10.63 3.61
C GLN A 211 -3.38 -10.30 2.15
N VAL A 212 -2.10 -10.21 1.80
CA VAL A 212 -1.66 -9.96 0.43
C VAL A 212 -0.86 -11.17 -0.02
N PHE A 213 -1.29 -11.76 -1.12
CA PHE A 213 -0.63 -12.89 -1.76
C PHE A 213 0.08 -12.38 -3.01
N CYS A 214 1.38 -12.62 -3.09
CA CYS A 214 2.25 -12.08 -4.12
C CYS A 214 2.94 -13.20 -4.90
N ALA A 215 2.72 -13.22 -6.21
CA ALA A 215 3.53 -14.00 -7.13
C ALA A 215 4.76 -13.17 -7.51
N THR A 216 5.92 -13.50 -6.96
CA THR A 216 7.16 -12.73 -7.12
C THR A 216 7.88 -12.98 -8.44
N GLN A 217 7.26 -13.64 -9.41
CA GLN A 217 7.84 -13.82 -10.74
C GLN A 217 7.91 -12.48 -11.48
N GLY A 218 9.13 -11.97 -11.66
CA GLY A 218 9.38 -10.72 -12.37
C GLY A 218 9.36 -9.44 -11.50
N TYR A 219 8.84 -9.51 -10.27
CA TYR A 219 8.77 -8.35 -9.38
C TYR A 219 9.22 -8.73 -7.97
N GLY A 220 10.31 -8.16 -7.50
CA GLY A 220 10.75 -8.29 -6.12
C GLY A 220 9.92 -7.41 -5.17
N LEU A 221 9.81 -7.81 -3.91
CA LEU A 221 9.34 -6.92 -2.85
C LEU A 221 10.53 -6.14 -2.31
N ILE A 222 10.41 -4.82 -2.23
CA ILE A 222 11.49 -3.95 -1.79
C ILE A 222 11.08 -3.24 -0.49
N GLY A 223 11.99 -3.23 0.45
CA GLY A 223 11.94 -2.40 1.65
C GLY A 223 13.32 -1.82 1.88
N THR A 224 13.39 -0.56 2.32
CA THR A 224 14.59 0.08 2.85
C THR A 224 14.52 0.07 4.37
N PHE A 225 15.62 -0.22 5.02
CA PHE A 225 15.77 -0.24 6.47
C PHE A 225 16.96 0.63 6.89
#